data_6527566d35483443953c4bca3b8747c0
#
_entry.id   6527566d35483443953c4bca3b8747c0
#
_cell.length_a   1.000
_cell.length_b   1.000
_cell.length_c   1.000
_cell.angle_alpha   90.00
_cell.angle_beta   90.00
_cell.angle_gamma   90.00
#
_symmetry.space_group_name_H-M   'P 1'
#
loop_
_entity.id
_entity.type
_entity.pdbx_description
1 polymer ?
#
loop_
_entity_poly.entity_id
_entity_poly.type
_entity_poly.pdbx_seq_one_letter_code
_entity_poly.pdbx_strand_id
1 'polypeptide(L)'
;MNRSLMRLFGLMAVALTVHANTFYVTIAGLGGEPDYEQRFALLASETEKTLKTHAPDASIETFKGPDATRANIRAALGRIAAAAKPQDAVVILLIGHGTFEGDYKFNLPGPDLSAQELAELLNKIPATRQLVVNTTSASGGGNEALRKANRILISATKTGSEKNATVFARFWVEALGDPSADTDKNGSVSAMEAFRFAERKTKSFYEEQKRLSTEHAVIEDSPKGGAAGQLAMNFPVLRLNAETAAADPAKRVLQAKRDQVETQIDQLKYQKSLLAPELYRTQLSKLLLELARVQEELDK
;
A
#
# COMPACT_ATOMS: atom_id res chain seq x y z
N MET A 1 59.15 19.73 -31.51
CA MET A 1 58.31 18.52 -31.69
C MET A 1 57.75 18.13 -30.30
N ASN A 2 56.65 18.78 -29.90
CA ASN A 2 56.03 18.54 -28.58
C ASN A 2 54.72 17.76 -28.77
N ARG A 3 54.69 16.54 -28.27
CA ARG A 3 53.46 15.71 -28.21
C ARG A 3 52.83 15.90 -26.88
N SER A 4 51.77 16.71 -26.82
CA SER A 4 50.88 16.83 -25.65
C SER A 4 50.05 15.56 -25.48
N LEU A 5 50.28 14.88 -24.39
CA LEU A 5 49.51 13.70 -23.94
C LEU A 5 48.25 14.22 -23.27
N MET A 6 47.11 14.16 -23.94
CA MET A 6 45.79 14.48 -23.39
C MET A 6 45.31 13.26 -22.60
N ARG A 7 45.38 13.35 -21.27
CA ARG A 7 44.82 12.35 -20.35
C ARG A 7 43.31 12.51 -20.30
N LEU A 8 42.59 11.61 -20.93
CA LEU A 8 41.14 11.48 -20.78
C LEU A 8 40.85 10.89 -19.40
N PHE A 9 40.39 11.72 -18.45
CA PHE A 9 39.80 11.27 -17.19
C PHE A 9 38.38 10.80 -17.49
N GLY A 10 38.17 9.50 -17.61
CA GLY A 10 36.86 8.89 -17.67
C GLY A 10 36.19 9.02 -16.32
N LEU A 11 35.17 9.87 -16.20
CA LEU A 11 34.29 9.97 -15.02
C LEU A 11 33.41 8.70 -15.03
N MET A 12 33.78 7.72 -14.22
CA MET A 12 32.96 6.52 -14.01
C MET A 12 31.81 6.94 -13.08
N ALA A 13 30.65 7.25 -13.66
CA ALA A 13 29.42 7.49 -12.91
C ALA A 13 29.00 6.18 -12.24
N VAL A 14 29.27 6.04 -10.97
CA VAL A 14 28.69 4.98 -10.15
C VAL A 14 27.20 5.29 -10.04
N ALA A 15 26.38 4.58 -10.79
CA ALA A 15 24.94 4.61 -10.62
C ALA A 15 24.62 3.99 -9.24
N LEU A 16 24.41 4.84 -8.25
CA LEU A 16 23.84 4.41 -6.97
C LEU A 16 22.43 3.88 -7.27
N THR A 17 22.24 2.58 -7.17
CA THR A 17 20.91 1.97 -7.21
C THR A 17 20.15 2.43 -5.98
N VAL A 18 19.30 3.43 -6.16
CA VAL A 18 18.42 3.91 -5.08
C VAL A 18 17.28 2.89 -4.95
N HIS A 19 17.38 2.04 -3.94
CA HIS A 19 16.29 1.13 -3.58
C HIS A 19 15.12 1.96 -3.05
N ALA A 20 13.91 1.72 -3.59
CA ALA A 20 12.68 2.28 -3.04
C ALA A 20 12.37 1.56 -1.72
N ASN A 21 12.17 2.34 -0.65
CA ASN A 21 11.76 1.80 0.64
C ASN A 21 10.23 1.79 0.75
N THR A 22 9.68 0.88 1.57
CA THR A 22 8.27 0.88 1.93
C THR A 22 8.12 1.12 3.42
N PHE A 23 7.27 2.09 3.77
CA PHE A 23 6.90 2.41 5.13
C PHE A 23 5.51 1.85 5.41
N TYR A 24 5.41 0.95 6.38
CA TYR A 24 4.13 0.40 6.84
C TYR A 24 3.79 0.98 8.21
N VAL A 25 2.58 1.50 8.33
CA VAL A 25 2.03 1.97 9.61
C VAL A 25 0.70 1.27 9.84
N THR A 26 0.66 0.37 10.82
CA THR A 26 -0.56 -0.33 11.24
C THR A 26 -1.05 0.25 12.56
N ILE A 27 -2.32 0.63 12.62
CA ILE A 27 -2.91 1.24 13.79
C ILE A 27 -4.17 0.47 14.19
N ALA A 28 -4.14 -0.14 15.39
CA ALA A 28 -5.31 -0.70 16.05
C ALA A 28 -5.89 0.37 16.98
N GLY A 29 -7.04 0.94 16.58
CA GLY A 29 -7.73 1.99 17.31
C GLY A 29 -8.44 1.47 18.57
N LEU A 30 -9.18 2.35 19.22
CA LEU A 30 -9.95 2.05 20.43
C LEU A 30 -11.05 1.02 20.11
N GLY A 31 -11.09 -0.09 20.86
CA GLY A 31 -12.14 -1.11 20.74
C GLY A 31 -13.40 -0.74 21.51
N GLY A 32 -13.26 -0.05 22.65
CA GLY A 32 -14.36 0.32 23.54
C GLY A 32 -14.84 -0.84 24.40
N GLU A 33 -14.84 -2.06 23.90
CA GLU A 33 -15.14 -3.30 24.60
C GLU A 33 -13.95 -4.28 24.54
N PRO A 34 -13.74 -5.12 25.58
CA PRO A 34 -12.55 -5.97 25.68
C PRO A 34 -12.33 -6.93 24.50
N ASP A 35 -13.41 -7.45 23.90
CA ASP A 35 -13.33 -8.36 22.76
C ASP A 35 -12.85 -7.64 21.48
N TYR A 36 -13.29 -6.40 21.24
CA TYR A 36 -12.79 -5.58 20.15
C TYR A 36 -11.35 -5.15 20.36
N GLU A 37 -10.98 -4.74 21.58
CA GLU A 37 -9.58 -4.41 21.93
C GLU A 37 -8.65 -5.57 21.61
N GLN A 38 -9.01 -6.78 22.06
CA GLN A 38 -8.21 -7.97 21.81
C GLN A 38 -8.13 -8.31 20.31
N ARG A 39 -9.28 -8.22 19.61
CA ARG A 39 -9.36 -8.53 18.18
C ARG A 39 -8.51 -7.57 17.35
N PHE A 40 -8.63 -6.27 17.59
CA PHE A 40 -7.87 -5.26 16.84
C PHE A 40 -6.37 -5.38 17.12
N ALA A 41 -5.98 -5.58 18.38
CA ALA A 41 -4.59 -5.80 18.73
C ALA A 41 -4.01 -7.09 18.13
N LEU A 42 -4.81 -8.16 18.03
CA LEU A 42 -4.42 -9.41 17.38
C LEU A 42 -4.17 -9.20 15.89
N LEU A 43 -5.11 -8.60 15.17
CA LEU A 43 -4.98 -8.32 13.73
C LEU A 43 -3.77 -7.43 13.42
N ALA A 44 -3.52 -6.40 14.25
CA ALA A 44 -2.32 -5.57 14.09
C ALA A 44 -1.03 -6.36 14.33
N SER A 45 -1.02 -7.28 15.30
CA SER A 45 0.12 -8.13 15.60
C SER A 45 0.38 -9.17 14.50
N GLU A 46 -0.66 -9.76 13.93
CA GLU A 46 -0.57 -10.67 12.78
C GLU A 46 -0.04 -9.93 11.54
N THR A 47 -0.56 -8.72 11.28
CA THR A 47 -0.04 -7.86 10.21
C THR A 47 1.45 -7.58 10.40
N GLU A 48 1.86 -7.16 11.59
CA GLU A 48 3.26 -6.88 11.91
C GLU A 48 4.14 -8.10 11.69
N LYS A 49 3.70 -9.27 12.15
CA LYS A 49 4.43 -10.54 11.98
C LYS A 49 4.59 -10.87 10.49
N THR A 50 3.52 -10.80 9.72
CA THR A 50 3.54 -11.07 8.27
C THR A 50 4.45 -10.10 7.53
N LEU A 51 4.38 -8.80 7.85
CA LEU A 51 5.25 -7.79 7.26
C LEU A 51 6.72 -8.03 7.60
N LYS A 52 7.06 -8.35 8.85
CA LYS A 52 8.45 -8.67 9.26
C LYS A 52 9.00 -9.90 8.55
N THR A 53 8.16 -10.89 8.28
CA THR A 53 8.55 -12.10 7.55
C THR A 53 8.81 -11.82 6.08
N HIS A 54 7.91 -11.07 5.41
CA HIS A 54 7.94 -10.92 3.96
C HIS A 54 8.51 -9.59 3.46
N ALA A 55 8.73 -8.62 4.36
CA ALA A 55 9.33 -7.32 4.06
C ALA A 55 10.38 -6.92 5.12
N PRO A 56 11.44 -7.73 5.33
CA PRO A 56 12.40 -7.53 6.43
C PRO A 56 13.17 -6.20 6.33
N ASP A 57 13.33 -5.66 5.13
CA ASP A 57 14.05 -4.40 4.89
C ASP A 57 13.14 -3.17 4.96
N ALA A 58 11.83 -3.35 5.17
CA ALA A 58 10.87 -2.26 5.25
C ALA A 58 10.86 -1.58 6.64
N SER A 59 10.42 -0.32 6.67
CA SER A 59 10.13 0.37 7.92
C SER A 59 8.72 0.01 8.38
N ILE A 60 8.60 -0.67 9.51
CA ILE A 60 7.33 -1.17 10.04
C ILE A 60 7.09 -0.55 11.41
N GLU A 61 6.01 0.20 11.55
CA GLU A 61 5.53 0.75 12.81
C GLU A 61 4.10 0.24 13.10
N THR A 62 3.88 -0.25 14.32
CA THR A 62 2.59 -0.80 14.75
C THR A 62 2.17 -0.13 16.06
N PHE A 63 0.98 0.48 16.07
CA PHE A 63 0.37 1.13 17.23
C PHE A 63 -0.86 0.34 17.66
N LYS A 64 -0.92 -0.04 18.93
CA LYS A 64 -2.06 -0.78 19.53
C LYS A 64 -2.18 -0.46 21.00
N GLY A 65 -3.39 -0.62 21.55
CA GLY A 65 -3.66 -0.31 22.95
C GLY A 65 -3.29 1.13 23.32
N PRO A 66 -2.63 1.37 24.47
CA PRO A 66 -2.30 2.73 24.93
C PRO A 66 -1.40 3.52 23.99
N ASP A 67 -0.65 2.86 23.12
CA ASP A 67 0.27 3.51 22.18
C ASP A 67 -0.40 4.01 20.90
N ALA A 68 -1.62 3.56 20.60
CA ALA A 68 -2.39 3.95 19.44
C ALA A 68 -3.01 5.36 19.58
N THR A 69 -2.24 6.33 20.01
CA THR A 69 -2.71 7.70 20.22
C THR A 69 -2.50 8.58 18.99
N ARG A 70 -3.36 9.59 18.84
CA ARG A 70 -3.20 10.61 17.79
C ARG A 70 -1.81 11.25 17.81
N ALA A 71 -1.24 11.49 18.99
CA ALA A 71 0.09 12.08 19.13
C ALA A 71 1.19 11.17 18.57
N ASN A 72 1.16 9.87 18.88
CA ASN A 72 2.14 8.91 18.40
C ASN A 72 2.04 8.72 16.88
N ILE A 73 0.81 8.66 16.33
CA ILE A 73 0.57 8.57 14.89
C ILE A 73 1.12 9.80 14.17
N ARG A 74 0.86 11.02 14.68
CA ARG A 74 1.42 12.26 14.13
C ARG A 74 2.94 12.26 14.13
N ALA A 75 3.54 11.81 15.22
CA ALA A 75 5.00 11.72 15.34
C ALA A 75 5.59 10.72 14.35
N ALA A 76 4.96 9.54 14.18
CA ALA A 76 5.36 8.53 13.20
C ALA A 76 5.29 9.06 11.77
N LEU A 77 4.14 9.61 11.36
CA LEU A 77 3.98 10.19 10.02
C LEU A 77 4.91 11.38 9.77
N GLY A 78 5.23 12.15 10.82
CA GLY A 78 6.24 13.21 10.76
C GLY A 78 7.66 12.68 10.51
N ARG A 79 8.06 11.58 11.16
CA ARG A 79 9.33 10.89 10.90
C ARG A 79 9.39 10.37 9.46
N ILE A 80 8.31 9.73 9.00
CA ILE A 80 8.22 9.24 7.63
C ILE A 80 8.31 10.40 6.63
N ALA A 81 7.64 11.52 6.89
CA ALA A 81 7.72 12.70 6.02
C ALA A 81 9.15 13.26 5.90
N ALA A 82 9.95 13.16 6.96
CA ALA A 82 11.34 13.60 6.96
C ALA A 82 12.29 12.59 6.28
N ALA A 83 11.97 11.31 6.30
CA ALA A 83 12.84 10.22 5.82
C ALA A 83 12.54 9.76 4.39
N ALA A 84 11.26 9.78 4.00
CA ALA A 84 10.81 9.24 2.72
C ALA A 84 11.28 10.08 1.53
N LYS A 85 11.50 9.38 0.42
CA LYS A 85 11.88 9.94 -0.89
C LYS A 85 10.74 9.75 -1.90
N PRO A 86 10.73 10.47 -3.03
CA PRO A 86 9.65 10.36 -4.02
C PRO A 86 9.40 8.94 -4.56
N GLN A 87 10.43 8.12 -4.67
CA GLN A 87 10.32 6.74 -5.17
C GLN A 87 9.80 5.75 -4.12
N ASP A 88 9.75 6.12 -2.84
CA ASP A 88 9.31 5.25 -1.77
C ASP A 88 7.78 5.04 -1.80
N ALA A 89 7.32 4.06 -1.03
CA ALA A 89 5.91 3.78 -0.84
C ALA A 89 5.51 3.89 0.64
N VAL A 90 4.25 4.28 0.88
CA VAL A 90 3.67 4.33 2.22
C VAL A 90 2.37 3.55 2.24
N VAL A 91 2.23 2.66 3.19
CA VAL A 91 1.02 1.85 3.44
C VAL A 91 0.52 2.14 4.84
N ILE A 92 -0.70 2.63 4.94
CA ILE A 92 -1.39 2.89 6.22
C ILE A 92 -2.54 1.90 6.35
N LEU A 93 -2.57 1.16 7.45
CA LEU A 93 -3.67 0.25 7.79
C LEU A 93 -4.34 0.72 9.08
N LEU A 94 -5.62 1.08 9.00
CA LEU A 94 -6.46 1.45 10.13
C LEU A 94 -7.39 0.28 10.46
N ILE A 95 -7.26 -0.27 11.68
CA ILE A 95 -8.08 -1.36 12.21
C ILE A 95 -8.83 -0.82 13.42
N GLY A 96 -10.15 -0.90 13.45
CA GLY A 96 -10.89 -0.38 14.59
C GLY A 96 -12.30 0.10 14.27
N HIS A 97 -12.77 1.00 15.08
CA HIS A 97 -14.01 1.72 14.86
C HIS A 97 -13.76 3.11 14.26
N GLY A 98 -14.72 3.56 13.49
CA GLY A 98 -14.79 4.93 13.00
C GLY A 98 -16.18 5.50 13.22
N THR A 99 -16.26 6.81 13.36
CA THR A 99 -17.51 7.56 13.48
C THR A 99 -17.65 8.54 12.32
N PHE A 100 -18.89 8.84 11.95
CA PHE A 100 -19.20 9.83 10.92
C PHE A 100 -20.42 10.65 11.33
N GLU A 101 -20.19 11.95 11.52
CA GLU A 101 -21.20 12.97 11.81
C GLU A 101 -20.91 14.22 10.96
N GLY A 102 -20.95 14.03 9.64
CA GLY A 102 -20.52 15.07 8.68
C GLY A 102 -19.01 15.06 8.42
N ASP A 103 -18.20 14.56 9.35
CA ASP A 103 -16.77 14.32 9.25
C ASP A 103 -16.43 12.93 9.78
N TYR A 104 -15.53 12.24 9.07
CA TYR A 104 -15.05 10.93 9.51
C TYR A 104 -13.94 11.07 10.55
N LYS A 105 -14.04 10.28 11.62
CA LYS A 105 -13.01 10.18 12.66
C LYS A 105 -12.68 8.72 12.94
N PHE A 106 -11.40 8.41 13.00
CA PHE A 106 -10.88 7.15 13.48
C PHE A 106 -10.78 7.20 15.00
N ASN A 107 -11.43 6.26 15.68
CA ASN A 107 -11.54 6.26 17.13
C ASN A 107 -10.24 5.76 17.77
N LEU A 108 -9.66 6.58 18.64
CA LEU A 108 -8.37 6.34 19.29
C LEU A 108 -8.47 6.50 20.80
N PRO A 109 -7.54 5.90 21.58
CA PRO A 109 -7.35 6.29 22.98
C PRO A 109 -7.02 7.80 23.07
N GLY A 110 -7.91 8.55 23.72
CA GLY A 110 -7.85 10.01 23.78
C GLY A 110 -8.53 10.69 22.60
N PRO A 111 -7.97 11.76 22.04
CA PRO A 111 -8.59 12.44 20.90
C PRO A 111 -8.52 11.62 19.62
N ASP A 112 -9.64 11.52 18.91
CA ASP A 112 -9.75 10.85 17.62
C ASP A 112 -8.93 11.53 16.52
N LEU A 113 -8.63 10.79 15.45
CA LEU A 113 -7.96 11.27 14.26
C LEU A 113 -8.96 11.46 13.12
N SER A 114 -9.18 12.70 12.68
CA SER A 114 -10.06 12.96 11.54
C SER A 114 -9.43 12.58 10.20
N ALA A 115 -10.28 12.29 9.18
CA ALA A 115 -9.81 12.06 7.82
C ALA A 115 -9.03 13.26 7.26
N GLN A 116 -9.49 14.48 7.57
CA GLN A 116 -8.82 15.70 7.15
C GLN A 116 -7.40 15.79 7.72
N GLU A 117 -7.24 15.57 9.03
CA GLU A 117 -5.92 15.60 9.67
C GLU A 117 -5.00 14.52 9.12
N LEU A 118 -5.51 13.28 8.92
CA LEU A 118 -4.73 12.21 8.31
C LEU A 118 -4.29 12.58 6.89
N ALA A 119 -5.17 13.19 6.09
CA ALA A 119 -4.85 13.66 4.75
C ALA A 119 -3.74 14.72 4.77
N GLU A 120 -3.79 15.67 5.69
CA GLU A 120 -2.77 16.72 5.85
C GLU A 120 -1.40 16.12 6.23
N LEU A 121 -1.37 15.13 7.10
CA LEU A 121 -0.15 14.41 7.47
C LEU A 121 0.44 13.64 6.29
N LEU A 122 -0.39 12.87 5.59
CA LEU A 122 0.02 12.11 4.41
C LEU A 122 0.46 13.00 3.24
N ASN A 123 -0.12 14.21 3.11
CA ASN A 123 0.26 15.16 2.07
C ASN A 123 1.66 15.74 2.24
N LYS A 124 2.21 15.71 3.45
CA LYS A 124 3.59 16.13 3.75
C LYS A 124 4.63 15.07 3.38
N ILE A 125 4.21 13.82 3.18
CA ILE A 125 5.11 12.73 2.82
C ILE A 125 5.43 12.82 1.31
N PRO A 126 6.71 12.93 0.92
CA PRO A 126 7.09 13.09 -0.49
C PRO A 126 6.93 11.81 -1.33
N ALA A 127 6.73 10.64 -0.70
CA ALA A 127 6.50 9.38 -1.39
C ALA A 127 5.31 9.49 -2.36
N THR A 128 5.53 9.17 -3.64
CA THR A 128 4.51 9.30 -4.69
C THR A 128 3.54 8.13 -4.73
N ARG A 129 3.83 7.04 -4.03
CA ARG A 129 3.00 5.82 -3.96
C ARG A 129 2.45 5.69 -2.54
N GLN A 130 1.14 5.91 -2.38
CA GLN A 130 0.49 5.85 -1.08
C GLN A 130 -0.75 4.95 -1.14
N LEU A 131 -0.86 4.05 -0.16
CA LEU A 131 -2.04 3.20 0.06
C LEU A 131 -2.59 3.46 1.45
N VAL A 132 -3.86 3.79 1.55
CA VAL A 132 -4.59 3.89 2.82
C VAL A 132 -5.68 2.82 2.81
N VAL A 133 -5.59 1.90 3.77
CA VAL A 133 -6.56 0.82 3.99
C VAL A 133 -7.30 1.13 5.28
N ASN A 134 -8.49 1.66 5.14
CA ASN A 134 -9.36 2.01 6.26
C ASN A 134 -10.41 0.91 6.46
N THR A 135 -10.15 0.01 7.40
CA THR A 135 -11.02 -1.15 7.62
C THR A 135 -12.07 -0.92 8.71
N THR A 136 -12.29 0.33 9.09
CA THR A 136 -13.19 0.70 10.18
C THR A 136 -14.65 0.85 9.74
N SER A 137 -15.57 0.87 10.72
CA SER A 137 -16.94 1.34 10.48
C SER A 137 -16.94 2.77 9.92
N ALA A 138 -17.93 3.12 9.13
CA ALA A 138 -18.10 4.44 8.50
C ALA A 138 -16.91 4.93 7.65
N SER A 139 -15.96 4.05 7.31
CA SER A 139 -14.68 4.38 6.64
C SER A 139 -14.85 5.10 5.31
N GLY A 140 -15.89 4.77 4.52
CA GLY A 140 -16.19 5.46 3.26
C GLY A 140 -16.50 6.95 3.41
N GLY A 141 -16.92 7.38 4.61
CA GLY A 141 -17.11 8.81 4.92
C GLY A 141 -15.84 9.63 4.93
N GLY A 142 -14.66 8.99 5.02
CA GLY A 142 -13.35 9.66 4.98
C GLY A 142 -12.73 9.77 3.59
N ASN A 143 -13.25 9.08 2.58
CA ASN A 143 -12.61 8.96 1.28
C ASN A 143 -12.44 10.31 0.57
N GLU A 144 -13.42 11.19 0.63
CA GLU A 144 -13.36 12.50 -0.03
C GLU A 144 -12.17 13.32 0.50
N ALA A 145 -11.99 13.40 1.81
CA ALA A 145 -10.89 14.13 2.43
C ALA A 145 -9.52 13.50 2.13
N LEU A 146 -9.45 12.16 2.07
CA LEU A 146 -8.21 11.42 1.82
C LEU A 146 -7.80 11.37 0.34
N ARG A 147 -8.73 11.66 -0.58
CA ARG A 147 -8.51 11.50 -2.03
C ARG A 147 -7.39 12.39 -2.54
N LYS A 148 -6.46 11.81 -3.28
CA LYS A 148 -5.34 12.49 -3.91
C LYS A 148 -4.85 11.69 -5.13
N ALA A 149 -4.26 12.36 -6.11
CA ALA A 149 -3.54 11.69 -7.19
C ALA A 149 -2.43 10.79 -6.61
N ASN A 150 -2.26 9.59 -7.16
CA ASN A 150 -1.27 8.57 -6.73
C ASN A 150 -1.50 8.01 -5.31
N ARG A 151 -2.68 8.21 -4.73
CA ARG A 151 -3.09 7.57 -3.49
C ARG A 151 -4.23 6.61 -3.75
N ILE A 152 -4.05 5.36 -3.34
CA ILE A 152 -5.06 4.32 -3.36
C ILE A 152 -5.77 4.36 -2.01
N LEU A 153 -7.10 4.37 -2.04
CA LEU A 153 -7.94 4.29 -0.85
C LEU A 153 -8.74 3.00 -0.90
N ILE A 154 -8.66 2.22 0.15
CA ILE A 154 -9.50 1.04 0.38
C ILE A 154 -10.28 1.29 1.67
N SER A 155 -11.59 1.17 1.60
CA SER A 155 -12.49 1.37 2.73
C SER A 155 -13.38 0.15 2.88
N ALA A 156 -13.55 -0.33 4.12
CA ALA A 156 -14.43 -1.46 4.43
C ALA A 156 -15.90 -1.12 4.21
N THR A 157 -16.26 0.16 4.25
CA THR A 157 -17.61 0.64 4.03
C THR A 157 -17.67 1.59 2.84
N LYS A 158 -18.82 1.59 2.15
CA LYS A 158 -19.06 2.47 1.00
C LYS A 158 -19.29 3.92 1.41
N THR A 159 -19.92 4.13 2.56
CA THR A 159 -20.32 5.47 3.03
C THR A 159 -20.12 5.60 4.54
N GLY A 160 -20.17 6.84 5.05
CA GLY A 160 -20.18 7.12 6.48
C GLY A 160 -21.45 6.66 7.23
N SER A 161 -22.49 6.22 6.51
CA SER A 161 -23.72 5.71 7.12
C SER A 161 -23.65 4.22 7.51
N GLU A 162 -22.65 3.47 7.03
CA GLU A 162 -22.42 2.06 7.40
C GLU A 162 -21.63 2.00 8.72
N LYS A 163 -22.35 2.11 9.84
CA LYS A 163 -21.77 2.33 11.18
C LYS A 163 -21.51 1.05 11.98
N ASN A 164 -21.85 -0.12 11.43
CA ASN A 164 -21.62 -1.39 12.12
C ASN A 164 -20.13 -1.75 12.12
N ALA A 165 -19.72 -2.53 13.14
CA ALA A 165 -18.39 -3.11 13.16
C ALA A 165 -18.17 -4.00 11.93
N THR A 166 -17.00 -3.87 11.33
CA THR A 166 -16.63 -4.54 10.07
C THR A 166 -15.91 -5.86 10.33
N VAL A 167 -16.00 -6.78 9.38
CA VAL A 167 -15.18 -8.00 9.35
C VAL A 167 -14.11 -7.97 8.27
N PHE A 168 -14.14 -6.99 7.39
CA PHE A 168 -13.20 -6.80 6.27
C PHE A 168 -11.73 -6.80 6.73
N ALA A 169 -11.43 -6.19 7.89
CA ALA A 169 -10.08 -6.16 8.47
C ALA A 169 -9.44 -7.55 8.57
N ARG A 170 -10.21 -8.55 9.05
CA ARG A 170 -9.75 -9.94 9.18
C ARG A 170 -9.30 -10.50 7.84
N PHE A 171 -10.09 -10.31 6.81
CA PHE A 171 -9.82 -10.87 5.50
C PHE A 171 -8.76 -10.09 4.72
N TRP A 172 -8.61 -8.80 5.01
CA TRP A 172 -7.47 -8.03 4.51
C TRP A 172 -6.15 -8.56 5.08
N VAL A 173 -6.08 -8.80 6.39
CA VAL A 173 -4.88 -9.34 7.04
C VAL A 173 -4.59 -10.77 6.55
N GLU A 174 -5.63 -11.60 6.38
CA GLU A 174 -5.51 -12.95 5.79
C GLU A 174 -4.91 -12.89 4.38
N ALA A 175 -5.34 -11.95 3.54
CA ALA A 175 -4.84 -11.80 2.17
C ALA A 175 -3.33 -11.55 2.10
N LEU A 176 -2.76 -10.88 3.09
CA LEU A 176 -1.32 -10.58 3.11
C LEU A 176 -0.45 -11.83 3.29
N GLY A 177 -0.98 -12.89 3.90
CA GLY A 177 -0.25 -14.13 4.18
C GLY A 177 -0.74 -15.34 3.37
N ASP A 178 -1.84 -15.22 2.61
CA ASP A 178 -2.42 -16.33 1.85
C ASP A 178 -1.94 -16.31 0.39
N PRO A 179 -1.18 -17.35 -0.06
CA PRO A 179 -0.71 -17.43 -1.44
C PRO A 179 -1.84 -17.41 -2.49
N SER A 180 -3.08 -17.75 -2.11
CA SER A 180 -4.22 -17.71 -3.03
C SER A 180 -4.70 -16.28 -3.32
N ALA A 181 -4.22 -15.29 -2.59
CA ALA A 181 -4.45 -13.89 -2.88
C ALA A 181 -3.66 -13.42 -4.12
N ASP A 182 -2.47 -13.95 -4.36
CA ASP A 182 -1.66 -13.74 -5.56
C ASP A 182 -2.29 -14.47 -6.75
N THR A 183 -3.22 -13.82 -7.43
CA THR A 183 -4.05 -14.44 -8.47
C THR A 183 -3.33 -14.56 -9.81
N ASP A 184 -2.41 -13.67 -10.11
CA ASP A 184 -1.59 -13.69 -11.32
C ASP A 184 -0.26 -14.44 -11.17
N LYS A 185 0.02 -14.92 -9.93
CA LYS A 185 1.18 -15.73 -9.55
C LYS A 185 2.52 -15.05 -9.80
N ASN A 186 2.55 -13.73 -9.65
CA ASN A 186 3.78 -12.95 -9.81
C ASN A 186 4.67 -12.93 -8.54
N GLY A 187 4.26 -13.60 -7.48
CA GLY A 187 4.96 -13.69 -6.19
C GLY A 187 4.72 -12.48 -5.27
N SER A 188 3.75 -11.64 -5.61
CA SER A 188 3.39 -10.46 -4.83
C SER A 188 1.88 -10.37 -4.68
N VAL A 189 1.40 -9.83 -3.57
CA VAL A 189 -0.01 -9.48 -3.41
C VAL A 189 -0.16 -7.99 -3.67
N SER A 190 -0.82 -7.63 -4.76
CA SER A 190 -1.15 -6.24 -5.08
C SER A 190 -2.30 -5.71 -4.22
N ALA A 191 -2.47 -4.39 -4.16
CA ALA A 191 -3.59 -3.77 -3.44
C ALA A 191 -4.95 -4.20 -4.01
N MET A 192 -5.05 -4.41 -5.32
CA MET A 192 -6.27 -4.91 -5.96
C MET A 192 -6.54 -6.37 -5.61
N GLU A 193 -5.54 -7.21 -5.57
CA GLU A 193 -5.68 -8.64 -5.23
C GLU A 193 -6.08 -8.81 -3.78
N ALA A 194 -5.40 -8.12 -2.84
CA ALA A 194 -5.78 -8.12 -1.43
C ALA A 194 -7.22 -7.61 -1.23
N PHE A 195 -7.60 -6.53 -1.93
CA PHE A 195 -8.96 -6.01 -1.90
C PHE A 195 -9.98 -7.04 -2.37
N ARG A 196 -9.77 -7.64 -3.55
CA ARG A 196 -10.69 -8.64 -4.12
C ARG A 196 -10.80 -9.90 -3.25
N PHE A 197 -9.67 -10.33 -2.67
CA PHE A 197 -9.66 -11.45 -1.73
C PHE A 197 -10.52 -11.12 -0.51
N ALA A 198 -10.25 -9.98 0.15
CA ALA A 198 -10.98 -9.56 1.34
C ALA A 198 -12.47 -9.31 1.05
N GLU A 199 -12.81 -8.68 -0.06
CA GLU A 199 -14.20 -8.42 -0.48
C GLU A 199 -14.98 -9.74 -0.65
N ARG A 200 -14.43 -10.71 -1.40
CA ARG A 200 -15.06 -12.02 -1.59
C ARG A 200 -15.27 -12.75 -0.27
N LYS A 201 -14.25 -12.80 0.59
CA LYS A 201 -14.31 -13.47 1.90
C LYS A 201 -15.33 -12.78 2.83
N THR A 202 -15.38 -11.45 2.82
CA THR A 202 -16.38 -10.67 3.57
C THR A 202 -17.80 -11.03 3.11
N LYS A 203 -18.04 -11.07 1.80
CA LYS A 203 -19.33 -11.46 1.23
C LYS A 203 -19.70 -12.88 1.65
N SER A 204 -18.81 -13.85 1.47
CA SER A 204 -19.04 -15.25 1.87
C SER A 204 -19.34 -15.38 3.36
N PHE A 205 -18.66 -14.61 4.22
CA PHE A 205 -18.93 -14.60 5.65
C PHE A 205 -20.38 -14.22 5.98
N TYR A 206 -20.94 -13.18 5.35
CA TYR A 206 -22.32 -12.79 5.56
C TYR A 206 -23.32 -13.82 5.01
N GLU A 207 -23.03 -14.39 3.84
CA GLU A 207 -23.86 -15.42 3.20
C GLU A 207 -23.93 -16.70 4.07
N GLU A 208 -22.79 -17.18 4.58
CA GLU A 208 -22.71 -18.34 5.48
C GLU A 208 -23.47 -18.14 6.79
N GLN A 209 -23.40 -16.91 7.31
CA GLN A 209 -24.14 -16.53 8.50
C GLN A 209 -25.64 -16.27 8.23
N LYS A 210 -26.09 -16.35 6.97
CA LYS A 210 -27.45 -16.00 6.52
C LYS A 210 -27.87 -14.59 6.99
N ARG A 211 -26.94 -13.65 6.94
CA ARG A 211 -27.12 -12.24 7.35
C ARG A 211 -26.99 -11.33 6.14
N LEU A 212 -27.71 -10.22 6.17
CA LEU A 212 -27.48 -9.13 5.22
C LEU A 212 -26.13 -8.48 5.52
N SER A 213 -25.37 -8.18 4.47
CA SER A 213 -24.13 -7.43 4.61
C SER A 213 -24.43 -6.03 5.16
N THR A 214 -23.66 -5.62 6.18
CA THR A 214 -23.73 -4.28 6.77
C THR A 214 -22.52 -3.42 6.43
N GLU A 215 -21.63 -3.94 5.60
CA GLU A 215 -20.45 -3.28 5.07
C GLU A 215 -20.30 -3.62 3.57
N HIS A 216 -19.88 -2.62 2.80
CA HIS A 216 -19.67 -2.74 1.37
C HIS A 216 -18.33 -2.09 1.04
N ALA A 217 -17.29 -2.91 0.96
CA ALA A 217 -15.95 -2.42 0.72
C ALA A 217 -15.83 -1.74 -0.64
N VAL A 218 -15.04 -0.69 -0.69
CA VAL A 218 -14.76 0.06 -1.93
C VAL A 218 -13.28 0.34 -2.07
N ILE A 219 -12.83 0.43 -3.33
CA ILE A 219 -11.49 0.85 -3.68
C ILE A 219 -11.56 2.07 -4.60
N GLU A 220 -10.74 3.08 -4.33
CA GLU A 220 -10.59 4.28 -5.14
C GLU A 220 -9.11 4.50 -5.45
N ASP A 221 -8.76 4.60 -6.72
CA ASP A 221 -7.39 4.87 -7.18
C ASP A 221 -7.36 5.98 -8.25
N SER A 222 -8.39 6.80 -8.26
CA SER A 222 -8.55 7.94 -9.15
C SER A 222 -8.76 9.24 -8.36
N PRO A 223 -8.13 10.35 -8.76
CA PRO A 223 -8.33 11.65 -8.10
C PRO A 223 -9.77 12.19 -8.19
N LYS A 224 -10.59 11.60 -9.05
CA LYS A 224 -12.03 11.94 -9.21
C LYS A 224 -12.94 10.99 -8.41
N GLY A 225 -12.36 10.05 -7.66
CA GLY A 225 -13.08 8.95 -7.04
C GLY A 225 -13.32 7.78 -7.99
N GLY A 226 -13.70 6.63 -7.43
CA GLY A 226 -13.88 5.38 -8.15
C GLY A 226 -12.58 4.66 -8.51
N ALA A 227 -12.73 3.43 -8.93
CA ALA A 227 -11.60 2.57 -9.29
C ALA A 227 -11.34 2.65 -10.79
N ALA A 228 -10.20 3.20 -11.20
CA ALA A 228 -9.63 2.96 -12.52
C ALA A 228 -8.88 1.61 -12.56
N GLY A 229 -8.51 1.08 -11.40
CA GLY A 229 -7.91 -0.24 -11.19
C GLY A 229 -6.41 -0.31 -11.45
N GLN A 230 -5.85 0.65 -12.18
CA GLN A 230 -4.45 0.58 -12.64
C GLN A 230 -3.44 0.80 -11.52
N LEU A 231 -3.64 1.79 -10.66
CA LEU A 231 -2.71 2.02 -9.54
C LEU A 231 -2.74 0.85 -8.56
N ALA A 232 -3.95 0.36 -8.24
CA ALA A 232 -4.13 -0.72 -7.29
C ALA A 232 -3.62 -2.07 -7.79
N MET A 233 -3.74 -2.38 -9.08
CA MET A 233 -3.20 -3.59 -9.69
C MET A 233 -1.67 -3.63 -9.62
N ASN A 234 -1.03 -2.49 -9.71
CA ASN A 234 0.41 -2.36 -9.83
C ASN A 234 1.07 -1.85 -8.53
N PHE A 235 0.33 -1.84 -7.43
CA PHE A 235 0.86 -1.52 -6.12
C PHE A 235 1.08 -2.80 -5.33
N PRO A 236 2.28 -3.38 -5.28
CA PRO A 236 2.57 -4.52 -4.43
C PRO A 236 2.46 -4.10 -2.97
N VAL A 237 1.50 -4.68 -2.26
CA VAL A 237 1.36 -4.50 -0.80
C VAL A 237 2.39 -5.35 -0.09
N LEU A 238 2.61 -6.58 -0.57
CA LEU A 238 3.55 -7.51 0.03
C LEU A 238 4.07 -8.51 -1.01
N ARG A 239 5.31 -8.99 -0.80
CA ARG A 239 5.91 -10.08 -1.60
C ARG A 239 5.93 -11.36 -0.79
N LEU A 240 5.33 -12.41 -1.33
CA LEU A 240 5.23 -13.70 -0.66
C LEU A 240 6.56 -14.48 -0.66
N ASN A 241 7.43 -14.20 -1.62
CA ASN A 241 8.70 -14.92 -1.81
C ASN A 241 9.94 -14.16 -1.28
N ALA A 242 9.74 -13.18 -0.38
CA ALA A 242 10.83 -12.37 0.14
C ALA A 242 11.88 -13.17 0.93
N GLU A 243 11.51 -14.28 1.56
CA GLU A 243 12.45 -15.15 2.27
C GLU A 243 13.49 -15.78 1.34
N THR A 244 13.07 -16.27 0.17
CA THR A 244 14.00 -16.81 -0.84
C THR A 244 14.85 -15.72 -1.48
N ALA A 245 14.30 -14.52 -1.65
CA ALA A 245 15.02 -13.37 -2.21
C ALA A 245 15.94 -12.70 -1.19
N ALA A 246 15.60 -12.74 0.11
CA ALA A 246 16.49 -12.24 1.17
C ALA A 246 17.76 -13.05 1.29
N ALA A 247 17.71 -14.35 0.94
CA ALA A 247 18.87 -15.24 0.92
C ALA A 247 19.82 -15.02 -0.26
N ASP A 248 19.34 -14.42 -1.38
CA ASP A 248 20.13 -14.20 -2.60
C ASP A 248 20.18 -12.70 -2.97
N PRO A 249 21.33 -12.02 -2.74
CA PRO A 249 21.50 -10.62 -3.10
C PRO A 249 21.30 -10.33 -4.60
N ALA A 250 21.61 -11.28 -5.49
CA ALA A 250 21.40 -11.11 -6.93
C ALA A 250 19.92 -11.11 -7.28
N LYS A 251 19.13 -12.01 -6.67
CA LYS A 251 17.67 -12.05 -6.86
C LYS A 251 17.00 -10.78 -6.31
N ARG A 252 17.50 -10.21 -5.20
CA ARG A 252 17.00 -8.91 -4.70
C ARG A 252 17.18 -7.77 -5.72
N VAL A 253 18.34 -7.70 -6.36
CA VAL A 253 18.61 -6.69 -7.38
C VAL A 253 17.66 -6.84 -8.58
N LEU A 254 17.45 -8.07 -9.03
CA LEU A 254 16.51 -8.38 -10.11
C LEU A 254 15.05 -8.04 -9.75
N GLN A 255 14.62 -8.33 -8.54
CA GLN A 255 13.28 -7.96 -8.07
C GLN A 255 13.10 -6.44 -8.00
N ALA A 256 14.08 -5.71 -7.44
CA ALA A 256 14.03 -4.24 -7.42
C ALA A 256 13.98 -3.66 -8.84
N LYS A 257 14.71 -4.28 -9.79
CA LYS A 257 14.66 -3.88 -11.20
C LYS A 257 13.31 -4.18 -11.84
N ARG A 258 12.69 -5.33 -11.55
CA ARG A 258 11.34 -5.65 -11.99
C ARG A 258 10.34 -4.58 -11.55
N ASP A 259 10.35 -4.22 -10.27
CA ASP A 259 9.45 -3.21 -9.71
C ASP A 259 9.65 -1.83 -10.35
N GLN A 260 10.90 -1.47 -10.62
CA GLN A 260 11.20 -0.22 -11.30
C GLN A 260 10.60 -0.20 -12.71
N VAL A 261 10.72 -1.30 -13.46
CA VAL A 261 10.17 -1.42 -14.81
C VAL A 261 8.64 -1.42 -14.77
N GLU A 262 8.02 -2.14 -13.86
CA GLU A 262 6.55 -2.13 -13.65
C GLU A 262 6.07 -0.71 -13.33
N THR A 263 6.75 0.01 -12.44
CA THR A 263 6.44 1.41 -12.12
C THR A 263 6.51 2.32 -13.35
N GLN A 264 7.52 2.12 -14.22
CA GLN A 264 7.66 2.88 -15.48
C GLN A 264 6.54 2.56 -16.48
N ILE A 265 6.12 1.29 -16.55
CA ILE A 265 4.98 0.87 -17.37
C ILE A 265 3.71 1.59 -16.90
N ASP A 266 3.50 1.69 -15.60
CA ASP A 266 2.33 2.36 -15.05
C ASP A 266 2.33 3.85 -15.30
N GLN A 267 3.45 4.51 -15.10
CA GLN A 267 3.61 5.93 -15.43
C GLN A 267 3.33 6.17 -16.92
N LEU A 268 3.85 5.30 -17.80
CA LEU A 268 3.60 5.40 -19.23
C LEU A 268 2.12 5.18 -19.57
N LYS A 269 1.47 4.19 -18.98
CA LYS A 269 0.02 3.95 -19.14
C LYS A 269 -0.81 5.15 -18.70
N TYR A 270 -0.42 5.78 -17.59
CA TYR A 270 -1.09 6.97 -17.08
C TYR A 270 -0.97 8.17 -18.06
N GLN A 271 0.16 8.25 -18.78
CA GLN A 271 0.42 9.29 -19.79
C GLN A 271 -0.09 8.96 -21.18
N LYS A 272 -0.78 7.82 -21.37
CA LYS A 272 -1.21 7.32 -22.68
C LYS A 272 -1.97 8.36 -23.51
N SER A 273 -2.88 9.13 -22.88
CA SER A 273 -3.68 10.17 -23.57
C SER A 273 -2.88 11.42 -23.95
N LEU A 274 -1.68 11.59 -23.40
CA LEU A 274 -0.81 12.75 -23.64
C LEU A 274 0.26 12.47 -24.69
N LEU A 275 0.45 11.20 -25.08
CA LEU A 275 1.50 10.76 -25.98
C LEU A 275 0.94 10.42 -27.36
N ALA A 276 1.76 10.64 -28.41
CA ALA A 276 1.46 10.13 -29.73
C ALA A 276 1.37 8.59 -29.70
N PRO A 277 0.37 7.97 -30.36
CA PRO A 277 0.13 6.51 -30.29
C PRO A 277 1.35 5.65 -30.60
N GLU A 278 2.14 6.04 -31.59
CA GLU A 278 3.35 5.30 -31.99
C GLU A 278 4.46 5.42 -30.95
N LEU A 279 4.64 6.59 -30.34
CA LEU A 279 5.60 6.80 -29.25
C LEU A 279 5.23 5.97 -28.03
N TYR A 280 3.94 5.97 -27.65
CA TYR A 280 3.44 5.14 -26.57
C TYR A 280 3.70 3.66 -26.79
N ARG A 281 3.37 3.14 -28.01
CA ARG A 281 3.60 1.73 -28.36
C ARG A 281 5.08 1.36 -28.29
N THR A 282 5.95 2.20 -28.82
CA THR A 282 7.39 1.97 -28.84
C THR A 282 7.95 1.92 -27.42
N GLN A 283 7.59 2.86 -26.58
CA GLN A 283 8.04 2.89 -25.18
C GLN A 283 7.48 1.72 -24.38
N LEU A 284 6.20 1.39 -24.55
CA LEU A 284 5.58 0.24 -23.88
C LEU A 284 6.24 -1.08 -24.29
N SER A 285 6.48 -1.30 -25.58
CA SER A 285 7.15 -2.51 -26.07
C SER A 285 8.55 -2.66 -25.50
N LYS A 286 9.31 -1.57 -25.39
CA LYS A 286 10.64 -1.57 -24.77
C LYS A 286 10.60 -2.01 -23.31
N LEU A 287 9.68 -1.43 -22.53
CA LEU A 287 9.52 -1.76 -21.10
C LEU A 287 9.04 -3.21 -20.91
N LEU A 288 8.10 -3.68 -21.72
CA LEU A 288 7.62 -5.06 -21.65
C LEU A 288 8.71 -6.08 -21.98
N LEU A 289 9.59 -5.79 -22.95
CA LEU A 289 10.75 -6.64 -23.25
C LEU A 289 11.77 -6.64 -22.10
N GLU A 290 11.97 -5.50 -21.46
CA GLU A 290 12.84 -5.42 -20.28
C GLU A 290 12.26 -6.20 -19.11
N LEU A 291 10.96 -6.08 -18.85
CA LEU A 291 10.24 -6.84 -17.82
C LEU A 291 10.38 -8.35 -18.05
N ALA A 292 10.16 -8.81 -19.28
CA ALA A 292 10.27 -10.21 -19.63
C ALA A 292 11.69 -10.77 -19.38
N ARG A 293 12.74 -10.01 -19.73
CA ARG A 293 14.13 -10.41 -19.46
C ARG A 293 14.44 -10.52 -17.98
N VAL A 294 13.99 -9.53 -17.19
CA VAL A 294 14.18 -9.55 -15.73
C VAL A 294 13.45 -10.74 -15.11
N GLN A 295 12.24 -11.04 -15.58
CA GLN A 295 11.49 -12.20 -15.10
C GLN A 295 12.20 -13.52 -15.48
N GLU A 296 12.69 -13.66 -16.70
CA GLU A 296 13.45 -14.85 -17.11
C GLU A 296 14.71 -15.09 -16.25
N GLU A 297 15.37 -14.01 -15.80
CA GLU A 297 16.51 -14.12 -14.90
C GLU A 297 16.10 -14.47 -13.46
N LEU A 298 14.95 -14.01 -12.99
CA LEU A 298 14.41 -14.37 -11.69
C LEU A 298 13.98 -15.84 -11.60
N ASP A 299 13.52 -16.41 -12.71
CA ASP A 299 13.03 -17.78 -12.80
C ASP A 299 14.17 -18.82 -12.89
N LYS A 300 15.42 -18.36 -13.07
CA LYS A 300 16.63 -19.22 -13.03
C LYS A 300 17.09 -19.44 -11.58
#